data_57d9c85dab2332874e7188a0b3717e3d
#
_entry.id   57d9c85dab2332874e7188a0b3717e3d
#
_cell.length_a   1.000
_cell.length_b   1.000
_cell.length_c   1.000
_cell.angle_alpha   90.00
_cell.angle_beta   90.00
_cell.angle_gamma   90.00
#
_symmetry.space_group_name_H-M   'P 1'
#
loop_
_entity.id
_entity.type
_entity.pdbx_description
1 polymer ?
#
loop_
_entity_poly.entity_id
_entity_poly.type
_entity_poly.pdbx_seq_one_letter_code
_entity_poly.pdbx_strand_id
1 'polypeptide(L)'
;MTWTAPEVTRTPGSLVADERETLTGYLNWFRSTLLQKCAGLTGEQLAERTVPPSNLTLLGLVRHMAKVERTWFRQRFAGQDLEPMYDPAKGKDADFEDLDPATAAEDHARLIEEIRLADEAVAGASLDDTFTHNGTVFSLRLVHVHMIGEYARHLGHADLVRERLDGVTGD
;
A
#
# COMPACT_ATOMS: atom_id res chain seq x y z
N MET A 1 25.47 0.08 -10.22
CA MET A 1 24.64 -1.10 -9.90
C MET A 1 23.19 -0.69 -10.11
N THR A 2 22.43 -1.51 -10.80
CA THR A 2 20.97 -1.27 -10.95
C THR A 2 20.29 -1.52 -9.59
N TRP A 3 19.40 -0.63 -9.18
CA TRP A 3 18.62 -0.81 -7.96
C TRP A 3 17.69 -2.02 -8.10
N THR A 4 17.53 -2.77 -7.01
CA THR A 4 16.52 -3.81 -6.84
C THR A 4 15.78 -3.58 -5.53
N ALA A 5 14.49 -3.94 -5.50
CA ALA A 5 13.70 -3.82 -4.28
C ALA A 5 14.33 -4.67 -3.15
N PRO A 6 14.47 -4.10 -1.94
CA PRO A 6 15.11 -4.79 -0.81
C PRO A 6 14.37 -6.05 -0.39
N GLU A 7 15.11 -7.01 0.17
CA GLU A 7 14.51 -8.14 0.87
C GLU A 7 13.74 -7.69 2.11
N VAL A 8 12.63 -8.37 2.40
CA VAL A 8 11.74 -8.05 3.50
C VAL A 8 11.53 -9.24 4.40
N THR A 9 11.76 -9.05 5.70
CA THR A 9 11.39 -10.04 6.72
C THR A 9 10.01 -9.69 7.27
N ARG A 10 9.05 -10.60 7.09
CA ARG A 10 7.72 -10.44 7.67
C ARG A 10 7.72 -10.96 9.12
N THR A 11 7.16 -10.19 10.02
CA THR A 11 6.95 -10.60 11.41
C THR A 11 5.46 -10.84 11.62
N PRO A 12 5.03 -12.07 11.93
CA PRO A 12 3.64 -12.33 12.23
C PRO A 12 3.22 -11.58 13.49
N GLY A 13 2.02 -11.03 13.49
CA GLY A 13 1.39 -10.45 14.66
C GLY A 13 1.01 -11.55 15.68
N SER A 14 0.61 -11.13 16.88
CA SER A 14 0.05 -12.04 17.88
C SER A 14 -1.24 -12.70 17.36
N LEU A 15 -1.38 -14.01 17.59
CA LEU A 15 -2.60 -14.74 17.28
C LEU A 15 -3.66 -14.63 18.40
N VAL A 16 -3.26 -14.07 19.55
CA VAL A 16 -4.12 -13.86 20.73
C VAL A 16 -3.84 -12.45 21.23
N ALA A 17 -4.57 -11.48 20.73
CA ALA A 17 -4.38 -10.06 21.00
C ALA A 17 -5.72 -9.34 21.19
N ASP A 18 -5.69 -8.12 21.70
CA ASP A 18 -6.87 -7.26 21.67
C ASP A 18 -7.22 -6.84 20.23
N GLU A 19 -8.36 -6.16 20.07
CA GLU A 19 -8.84 -5.75 18.75
C GLU A 19 -7.84 -4.86 18.00
N ARG A 20 -7.27 -3.86 18.69
CA ARG A 20 -6.33 -2.93 18.06
C ARG A 20 -5.07 -3.64 17.60
N GLU A 21 -4.47 -4.44 18.48
CA GLU A 21 -3.27 -5.20 18.15
C GLU A 21 -3.53 -6.18 17.00
N THR A 22 -4.70 -6.83 16.99
CA THR A 22 -5.12 -7.72 15.90
C THR A 22 -5.22 -6.97 14.57
N LEU A 23 -5.96 -5.85 14.51
CA LEU A 23 -6.14 -5.07 13.28
C LEU A 23 -4.80 -4.52 12.78
N THR A 24 -3.97 -3.97 13.66
CA THR A 24 -2.66 -3.44 13.31
C THR A 24 -1.72 -4.55 12.85
N GLY A 25 -1.74 -5.71 13.52
CA GLY A 25 -0.92 -6.87 13.16
C GLY A 25 -1.24 -7.40 11.76
N TYR A 26 -2.54 -7.55 11.41
CA TYR A 26 -2.96 -7.95 10.06
C TYR A 26 -2.58 -6.92 9.00
N LEU A 27 -2.79 -5.64 9.28
CA LEU A 27 -2.42 -4.58 8.35
C LEU A 27 -0.91 -4.58 8.08
N ASN A 28 -0.08 -4.69 9.11
CA ASN A 28 1.38 -4.72 8.98
C ASN A 28 1.88 -5.98 8.27
N TRP A 29 1.23 -7.12 8.49
CA TRP A 29 1.52 -8.34 7.74
C TRP A 29 1.28 -8.14 6.24
N PHE A 30 0.15 -7.55 5.84
CA PHE A 30 -0.16 -7.29 4.45
C PHE A 30 0.73 -6.23 3.81
N ARG A 31 1.06 -5.15 4.54
CA ARG A 31 2.03 -4.13 4.11
C ARG A 31 3.38 -4.76 3.77
N SER A 32 3.91 -5.57 4.69
CA SER A 32 5.18 -6.27 4.49
C SER A 32 5.10 -7.33 3.38
N THR A 33 3.95 -7.98 3.18
CA THR A 33 3.74 -8.93 2.10
C THR A 33 3.81 -8.24 0.73
N LEU A 34 3.21 -7.05 0.56
CA LEU A 34 3.33 -6.30 -0.69
C LEU A 34 4.80 -5.97 -1.02
N LEU A 35 5.55 -5.50 -0.03
CA LEU A 35 6.97 -5.21 -0.20
C LEU A 35 7.77 -6.49 -0.54
N GLN A 36 7.44 -7.63 0.09
CA GLN A 36 8.05 -8.93 -0.21
C GLN A 36 7.77 -9.37 -1.66
N LYS A 37 6.54 -9.13 -2.19
CA LYS A 37 6.24 -9.44 -3.59
C LYS A 37 7.04 -8.60 -4.58
N CYS A 38 7.64 -7.50 -4.14
CA CYS A 38 8.56 -6.68 -4.93
C CYS A 38 10.02 -7.11 -4.76
N ALA A 39 10.38 -7.80 -3.69
CA ALA A 39 11.77 -8.09 -3.31
C ALA A 39 12.59 -8.74 -4.45
N GLY A 40 13.83 -8.27 -4.61
CA GLY A 40 14.78 -8.74 -5.62
C GLY A 40 14.54 -8.23 -7.05
N LEU A 41 13.41 -7.59 -7.34
CA LEU A 41 13.05 -7.10 -8.68
C LEU A 41 13.65 -5.73 -8.98
N THR A 42 14.04 -5.52 -10.23
CA THR A 42 14.47 -4.20 -10.75
C THR A 42 13.26 -3.29 -10.99
N GLY A 43 13.50 -1.99 -11.21
CA GLY A 43 12.45 -1.04 -11.55
C GLY A 43 11.70 -1.42 -12.83
N GLU A 44 12.42 -1.89 -13.86
CA GLU A 44 11.85 -2.37 -15.11
C GLU A 44 10.91 -3.56 -14.88
N GLN A 45 11.36 -4.54 -14.08
CA GLN A 45 10.54 -5.70 -13.74
C GLN A 45 9.30 -5.31 -12.94
N LEU A 46 9.44 -4.39 -11.98
CA LEU A 46 8.30 -3.89 -11.20
C LEU A 46 7.25 -3.17 -12.07
N ALA A 47 7.67 -2.51 -13.14
CA ALA A 47 6.80 -1.77 -14.07
C ALA A 47 6.24 -2.64 -15.21
N GLU A 48 6.64 -3.91 -15.31
CA GLU A 48 6.24 -4.79 -16.40
C GLU A 48 4.77 -5.20 -16.31
N ARG A 49 4.03 -5.11 -17.43
CA ARG A 49 2.62 -5.51 -17.55
C ARG A 49 2.53 -6.97 -17.97
N THR A 50 2.48 -7.87 -17.00
CA THR A 50 2.56 -9.33 -17.23
C THR A 50 1.19 -10.01 -17.40
N VAL A 51 0.08 -9.32 -17.11
CA VAL A 51 -1.29 -9.88 -17.13
C VAL A 51 -2.21 -9.06 -18.06
N PRO A 52 -1.98 -9.08 -19.40
CA PRO A 52 -2.83 -8.35 -20.33
C PRO A 52 -4.27 -8.91 -20.37
N PRO A 53 -5.30 -8.09 -20.59
CA PRO A 53 -5.24 -6.65 -20.93
C PRO A 53 -5.15 -5.71 -19.71
N SER A 54 -4.90 -6.23 -18.52
CA SER A 54 -4.77 -5.43 -17.30
C SER A 54 -3.57 -4.47 -17.39
N ASN A 55 -3.72 -3.26 -16.84
CA ASN A 55 -2.63 -2.30 -16.67
C ASN A 55 -1.92 -2.44 -15.31
N LEU A 56 -2.30 -3.43 -14.50
CA LEU A 56 -1.70 -3.66 -13.19
C LEU A 56 -0.24 -4.11 -13.31
N THR A 57 0.61 -3.50 -12.48
CA THR A 57 2.02 -3.82 -12.31
C THR A 57 2.35 -3.77 -10.82
N LEU A 58 3.45 -4.40 -10.40
CA LEU A 58 3.89 -4.30 -9.00
C LEU A 58 4.24 -2.86 -8.62
N LEU A 59 4.90 -2.09 -9.51
CA LEU A 59 5.18 -0.68 -9.27
C LEU A 59 3.90 0.15 -9.11
N GLY A 60 2.91 -0.07 -9.97
CA GLY A 60 1.61 0.59 -9.87
C GLY A 60 0.91 0.28 -8.55
N LEU A 61 0.98 -0.97 -8.07
CA LEU A 61 0.41 -1.36 -6.78
C LEU A 61 1.14 -0.68 -5.60
N VAL A 62 2.47 -0.57 -5.63
CA VAL A 62 3.26 0.17 -4.63
C VAL A 62 2.83 1.63 -4.57
N ARG A 63 2.71 2.29 -5.73
CA ARG A 63 2.29 3.70 -5.84
C ARG A 63 0.84 3.89 -5.38
N HIS A 64 -0.05 2.99 -5.78
CA HIS A 64 -1.46 3.01 -5.36
C HIS A 64 -1.59 2.89 -3.85
N MET A 65 -0.90 1.92 -3.22
CA MET A 65 -1.01 1.72 -1.78
C MET A 65 -0.39 2.87 -0.98
N ALA A 66 0.67 3.52 -1.46
CA ALA A 66 1.18 4.76 -0.86
C ALA A 66 0.11 5.88 -0.85
N LYS A 67 -0.60 6.06 -1.97
CA LYS A 67 -1.72 7.01 -2.09
C LYS A 67 -2.88 6.65 -1.17
N VAL A 68 -3.22 5.37 -1.06
CA VAL A 68 -4.33 4.89 -0.21
C VAL A 68 -4.01 5.08 1.28
N GLU A 69 -2.78 4.76 1.73
CA GLU A 69 -2.30 5.03 3.10
C GLU A 69 -2.43 6.51 3.46
N ARG A 70 -1.87 7.40 2.62
CA ARG A 70 -1.98 8.87 2.80
C ARG A 70 -3.43 9.31 2.88
N THR A 71 -4.27 8.84 1.96
CA THR A 71 -5.65 9.29 1.85
C THR A 71 -6.48 8.92 3.08
N TRP A 72 -6.39 7.68 3.55
CA TRP A 72 -7.27 7.22 4.61
C TRP A 72 -6.82 7.63 6.00
N PHE A 73 -5.54 7.46 6.33
CA PHE A 73 -5.05 7.77 7.66
C PHE A 73 -4.73 9.25 7.85
N ARG A 74 -4.05 9.85 6.89
CA ARG A 74 -3.52 11.20 7.06
C ARG A 74 -4.50 12.28 6.62
N GLN A 75 -5.04 12.19 5.40
CA GLN A 75 -5.94 13.22 4.87
C GLN A 75 -7.34 13.10 5.47
N ARG A 76 -7.95 11.92 5.42
CA ARG A 76 -9.35 11.75 5.86
C ARG A 76 -9.48 11.68 7.37
N PHE A 77 -8.78 10.77 8.02
CA PHE A 77 -8.90 10.59 9.47
C PHE A 77 -8.23 11.71 10.24
N ALA A 78 -6.94 11.97 10.02
CA ALA A 78 -6.20 13.00 10.76
C ALA A 78 -6.41 14.42 10.23
N GLY A 79 -7.18 14.63 9.15
CA GLY A 79 -7.53 15.95 8.61
C GLY A 79 -6.35 16.75 8.08
N GLN A 80 -5.23 16.10 7.71
CA GLN A 80 -4.06 16.79 7.18
C GLN A 80 -4.33 17.33 5.78
N ASP A 81 -4.01 18.60 5.57
CA ASP A 81 -4.04 19.23 4.24
C ASP A 81 -2.74 18.92 3.51
N LEU A 82 -2.79 17.99 2.57
CA LEU A 82 -1.62 17.47 1.84
C LEU A 82 -1.85 17.59 0.34
N GLU A 83 -0.81 18.01 -0.36
CA GLU A 83 -0.81 18.04 -1.82
C GLU A 83 -1.09 16.64 -2.43
N PRO A 84 -1.72 16.59 -3.61
CA PRO A 84 -1.90 15.35 -4.33
C PRO A 84 -0.57 14.62 -4.53
N MET A 85 -0.54 13.31 -4.29
CA MET A 85 0.69 12.51 -4.43
C MET A 85 1.12 12.36 -5.89
N TYR A 86 0.16 12.30 -6.80
CA TYR A 86 0.36 12.21 -8.25
C TYR A 86 -0.39 13.32 -8.95
N ASP A 87 0.09 13.73 -10.13
CA ASP A 87 -0.49 14.84 -10.88
C ASP A 87 -1.95 14.56 -11.27
N PRO A 88 -2.93 15.33 -10.74
CA PRO A 88 -4.34 15.14 -11.08
C PRO A 88 -4.66 15.35 -12.57
N ALA A 89 -3.83 16.12 -13.29
CA ALA A 89 -3.99 16.34 -14.72
C ALA A 89 -3.75 15.07 -15.57
N LYS A 90 -3.02 14.10 -14.99
CA LYS A 90 -2.78 12.80 -15.63
C LYS A 90 -3.90 11.76 -15.37
N GLY A 91 -4.96 12.17 -14.68
CA GLY A 91 -6.13 11.34 -14.42
C GLY A 91 -6.12 10.66 -13.05
N LYS A 92 -7.26 10.07 -12.71
CA LYS A 92 -7.46 9.41 -11.40
C LYS A 92 -6.59 8.17 -11.19
N ASP A 93 -6.17 7.52 -12.27
CA ASP A 93 -5.40 6.27 -12.29
C ASP A 93 -3.91 6.50 -12.60
N ALA A 94 -3.40 7.75 -12.41
CA ALA A 94 -2.00 8.12 -12.61
C ALA A 94 -1.01 7.30 -11.77
N ASP A 95 -1.44 6.76 -10.66
CA ASP A 95 -0.71 5.79 -9.85
C ASP A 95 -0.37 4.49 -10.61
N PHE A 96 -1.24 4.05 -11.55
CA PHE A 96 -1.05 2.84 -12.37
C PHE A 96 -0.57 3.12 -13.80
N GLU A 97 -0.82 4.30 -14.32
CA GLU A 97 -0.62 4.59 -15.75
C GLU A 97 0.62 5.43 -16.03
N ASP A 98 0.97 6.35 -15.13
CA ASP A 98 2.12 7.24 -15.26
C ASP A 98 3.32 6.67 -14.52
N LEU A 99 3.83 5.53 -15.00
CA LEU A 99 4.94 4.80 -14.39
C LEU A 99 6.27 5.15 -15.07
N ASP A 100 7.29 5.42 -14.27
CA ASP A 100 8.68 5.50 -14.70
C ASP A 100 9.51 4.46 -13.90
N PRO A 101 10.03 3.41 -14.55
CA PRO A 101 10.88 2.42 -13.89
C PRO A 101 12.11 3.03 -13.19
N ALA A 102 12.60 4.17 -13.68
CA ALA A 102 13.75 4.83 -13.09
C ALA A 102 13.47 5.40 -11.68
N THR A 103 12.20 5.70 -11.37
CA THR A 103 11.76 6.21 -10.04
C THR A 103 11.30 5.11 -9.09
N ALA A 104 11.43 3.84 -9.44
CA ALA A 104 10.93 2.72 -8.63
C ALA A 104 11.50 2.70 -7.21
N ALA A 105 12.77 3.06 -7.02
CA ALA A 105 13.39 3.18 -5.70
C ALA A 105 12.70 4.26 -4.84
N GLU A 106 12.35 5.39 -5.44
CA GLU A 106 11.69 6.51 -4.76
C GLU A 106 10.24 6.16 -4.43
N ASP A 107 9.52 5.51 -5.35
CA ASP A 107 8.14 5.08 -5.12
C ASP A 107 8.06 4.01 -4.03
N HIS A 108 9.01 3.06 -3.99
CA HIS A 108 9.14 2.07 -2.93
C HIS A 108 9.41 2.73 -1.56
N ALA A 109 10.36 3.66 -1.49
CA ALA A 109 10.66 4.41 -0.28
C ALA A 109 9.47 5.27 0.16
N ARG A 110 8.72 5.83 -0.78
CA ARG A 110 7.50 6.61 -0.52
C ARG A 110 6.42 5.77 0.16
N LEU A 111 6.18 4.53 -0.28
CA LEU A 111 5.24 3.64 0.39
C LEU A 111 5.64 3.38 1.84
N ILE A 112 6.91 3.08 2.09
CA ILE A 112 7.42 2.85 3.46
C ILE A 112 7.22 4.09 4.33
N GLU A 113 7.51 5.27 3.81
CA GLU A 113 7.33 6.53 4.54
C GLU A 113 5.85 6.84 4.79
N GLU A 114 4.95 6.60 3.82
CA GLU A 114 3.52 6.81 4.05
C GLU A 114 2.95 5.85 5.09
N ILE A 115 3.41 4.60 5.13
CA ILE A 115 3.07 3.65 6.20
C ILE A 115 3.49 4.20 7.57
N ARG A 116 4.73 4.65 7.70
CA ARG A 116 5.26 5.24 8.94
C ARG A 116 4.44 6.45 9.39
N LEU A 117 4.15 7.37 8.46
CA LEU A 117 3.38 8.59 8.73
C LEU A 117 1.90 8.29 9.02
N ALA A 118 1.32 7.25 8.42
CA ALA A 118 -0.02 6.77 8.72
C ALA A 118 -0.11 6.25 10.16
N ASP A 119 0.86 5.43 10.59
CA ASP A 119 0.91 4.91 11.94
C ASP A 119 1.08 6.04 12.97
N GLU A 120 1.94 7.02 12.71
CA GLU A 120 2.08 8.22 13.55
C GLU A 120 0.78 9.03 13.65
N ALA A 121 0.06 9.19 12.55
CA ALA A 121 -1.18 9.95 12.50
C ALA A 121 -2.29 9.37 13.37
N VAL A 122 -2.25 8.07 13.68
CA VAL A 122 -3.27 7.37 14.47
C VAL A 122 -2.77 6.85 15.83
N ALA A 123 -1.50 7.09 16.18
CA ALA A 123 -0.85 6.47 17.36
C ALA A 123 -1.59 6.74 18.68
N GLY A 124 -2.21 7.91 18.84
CA GLY A 124 -2.93 8.29 20.07
C GLY A 124 -4.45 8.18 19.97
N ALA A 125 -4.99 7.78 18.81
CA ALA A 125 -6.42 7.79 18.55
C ALA A 125 -7.12 6.53 19.05
N SER A 126 -8.40 6.64 19.44
CA SER A 126 -9.26 5.48 19.73
C SER A 126 -9.77 4.86 18.44
N LEU A 127 -10.01 3.54 18.41
CA LEU A 127 -10.70 2.88 17.30
C LEU A 127 -12.12 3.42 17.11
N ASP A 128 -12.72 4.01 18.16
CA ASP A 128 -14.05 4.62 18.14
C ASP A 128 -14.04 6.09 17.70
N ASP A 129 -12.87 6.72 17.56
CA ASP A 129 -12.78 8.08 17.05
C ASP A 129 -13.31 8.13 15.62
N THR A 130 -14.03 9.20 15.31
CA THR A 130 -14.75 9.35 14.05
C THR A 130 -14.35 10.60 13.29
N PHE A 131 -14.52 10.56 11.98
CA PHE A 131 -14.42 11.71 11.09
C PHE A 131 -15.58 11.69 10.08
N THR A 132 -15.84 12.83 9.45
CA THR A 132 -16.86 12.94 8.40
C THR A 132 -16.19 13.20 7.06
N HIS A 133 -16.55 12.42 6.05
CA HIS A 133 -16.11 12.64 4.66
C HIS A 133 -17.31 12.52 3.72
N ASN A 134 -17.55 13.57 2.92
CA ASN A 134 -18.69 13.67 2.00
C ASN A 134 -20.04 13.38 2.69
N GLY A 135 -20.24 13.91 3.89
CA GLY A 135 -21.48 13.73 4.65
C GLY A 135 -21.65 12.37 5.34
N THR A 136 -20.71 11.46 5.18
CA THR A 136 -20.73 10.13 5.82
C THR A 136 -19.74 10.09 6.97
N VAL A 137 -20.16 9.52 8.10
CA VAL A 137 -19.33 9.33 9.30
C VAL A 137 -18.63 7.99 9.23
N PHE A 138 -17.32 8.00 9.50
CA PHE A 138 -16.46 6.81 9.53
C PHE A 138 -15.75 6.73 10.87
N SER A 139 -15.50 5.53 11.39
CA SER A 139 -14.63 5.31 12.55
C SER A 139 -13.22 4.91 12.12
N LEU A 140 -12.23 5.11 13.00
CA LEU A 140 -10.86 4.61 12.77
C LEU A 140 -10.85 3.07 12.64
N ARG A 141 -11.70 2.38 13.40
CA ARG A 141 -11.90 0.91 13.26
C ARG A 141 -12.24 0.53 11.83
N LEU A 142 -13.19 1.24 11.20
CA LEU A 142 -13.56 0.99 9.80
C LEU A 142 -12.39 1.27 8.86
N VAL A 143 -11.58 2.30 9.12
CA VAL A 143 -10.38 2.57 8.30
C VAL A 143 -9.42 1.39 8.34
N HIS A 144 -9.13 0.82 9.50
CA HIS A 144 -8.28 -0.39 9.58
C HIS A 144 -8.84 -1.56 8.80
N VAL A 145 -10.15 -1.85 8.96
CA VAL A 145 -10.82 -2.94 8.21
C VAL A 145 -10.79 -2.68 6.71
N HIS A 146 -11.04 -1.45 6.28
CA HIS A 146 -10.97 -1.04 4.88
C HIS A 146 -9.56 -1.24 4.31
N MET A 147 -8.53 -0.78 5.03
CA MET A 147 -7.14 -0.90 4.60
C MET A 147 -6.68 -2.36 4.51
N ILE A 148 -7.08 -3.21 5.46
CA ILE A 148 -6.86 -4.66 5.39
C ILE A 148 -7.51 -5.22 4.11
N GLY A 149 -8.75 -4.82 3.79
CA GLY A 149 -9.44 -5.23 2.57
C GLY A 149 -8.77 -4.74 1.29
N GLU A 150 -8.28 -3.49 1.26
CA GLU A 150 -7.53 -2.93 0.14
C GLU A 150 -6.24 -3.73 -0.13
N TYR A 151 -5.43 -3.93 0.93
CA TYR A 151 -4.22 -4.75 0.80
C TYR A 151 -4.53 -6.17 0.38
N ALA A 152 -5.52 -6.84 1.00
CA ALA A 152 -5.87 -8.22 0.66
C ALA A 152 -6.25 -8.38 -0.82
N ARG A 153 -7.06 -7.44 -1.36
CA ARG A 153 -7.41 -7.40 -2.78
C ARG A 153 -6.18 -7.24 -3.67
N HIS A 154 -5.34 -6.26 -3.35
CA HIS A 154 -4.19 -5.92 -4.16
C HIS A 154 -3.05 -6.94 -4.03
N LEU A 155 -2.95 -7.67 -2.92
CA LEU A 155 -2.03 -8.80 -2.78
C LEU A 155 -2.41 -9.95 -3.72
N GLY A 156 -3.70 -10.26 -3.88
CA GLY A 156 -4.14 -11.23 -4.89
C GLY A 156 -3.76 -10.81 -6.33
N HIS A 157 -3.80 -9.50 -6.64
CA HIS A 157 -3.28 -8.99 -7.92
C HIS A 157 -1.75 -9.14 -8.01
N ALA A 158 -1.03 -8.79 -6.93
CA ALA A 158 0.42 -8.89 -6.88
C ALA A 158 0.91 -10.34 -7.05
N ASP A 159 0.20 -11.31 -6.48
CA ASP A 159 0.49 -12.74 -6.63
C ASP A 159 0.49 -13.15 -8.11
N LEU A 160 -0.58 -12.81 -8.83
CA LEU A 160 -0.70 -13.14 -10.25
C LEU A 160 0.35 -12.42 -11.11
N VAL A 161 0.61 -11.13 -10.82
CA VAL A 161 1.63 -10.36 -11.55
C VAL A 161 3.01 -10.94 -11.31
N ARG A 162 3.36 -11.29 -10.06
CA ARG A 162 4.66 -11.87 -9.68
C ARG A 162 4.86 -13.23 -10.32
N GLU A 163 3.89 -14.12 -10.21
CA GLU A 163 3.95 -15.45 -10.82
C GLU A 163 4.16 -15.38 -12.34
N ARG A 164 3.47 -14.46 -13.01
CA ARG A 164 3.63 -14.24 -14.46
C ARG A 164 4.96 -13.62 -14.83
N LEU A 165 5.58 -12.88 -13.94
CA LEU A 165 6.86 -12.20 -14.19
C LEU A 165 8.04 -13.18 -14.14
N ASP A 166 8.14 -13.98 -13.09
CA ASP A 166 9.31 -14.83 -12.82
C ASP A 166 9.00 -16.22 -12.27
N GLY A 167 7.73 -16.59 -12.18
CA GLY A 167 7.27 -17.91 -11.71
C GLY A 167 7.29 -18.07 -10.20
N VAL A 168 7.67 -17.02 -9.43
CA VAL A 168 7.67 -17.07 -7.97
C VAL A 168 6.24 -17.02 -7.46
N THR A 169 5.87 -18.07 -6.71
CA THR A 169 4.60 -18.18 -5.98
C THR A 169 4.88 -18.19 -4.49
N GLY A 170 3.84 -18.05 -3.69
CA GLY A 170 3.92 -18.22 -2.25
C GLY A 170 3.51 -17.00 -1.47
N ASP A 171 3.51 -17.20 -0.23
CA ASP A 171 2.95 -16.41 0.87
C ASP A 171 3.83 -15.20 1.24
#